data_091c6b31c527634966b8b17e5543b947
#
_entry.id   091c6b31c527634966b8b17e5543b947
#
_cell.length_a   1.000
_cell.length_b   1.000
_cell.length_c   1.000
_cell.angle_alpha   90.00
_cell.angle_beta   90.00
_cell.angle_gamma   90.00
#
_symmetry.space_group_name_H-M   'P 1'
#
loop_
_entity.id
_entity.type
_entity.pdbx_description
1 polymer ?
#
loop_
_entity_poly.entity_id
_entity_poly.type
_entity_poly.pdbx_seq_one_letter_code
_entity_poly.pdbx_strand_id
1 'polypeptide(L)'
;LPFIEESYTPVVKWREVYYYDLCDPVIAAQLKLNGNMLRKGLTAPNRWAIKGGRHADWGLWCHSLYDVVSPSLYDTHPEYFSEIEGKRIQPRSEGTQLCLTNPELPYHAINSLNRLIQKTQAEVPVWADSLAHYWSVSQMDGRGNCTCQQCQTSDLHDGSPSGTMLKFVNQIAEHF
;
A
#
# COMPACT_ATOMS: atom_id res chain seq x y z
N LEU A 1 -20.40 3.92 -41.85
CA LEU A 1 -19.64 4.76 -40.97
C LEU A 1 -18.20 4.77 -41.46
N PRO A 2 -17.50 5.94 -41.47
CA PRO A 2 -16.09 5.98 -41.79
C PRO A 2 -15.30 5.11 -40.79
N PHE A 3 -14.30 4.43 -41.28
CA PHE A 3 -13.36 3.71 -40.42
C PHE A 3 -12.58 4.75 -39.60
N ILE A 4 -12.63 4.67 -38.28
CA ILE A 4 -11.90 5.53 -37.36
C ILE A 4 -10.93 4.63 -36.61
N GLU A 5 -9.64 4.92 -36.74
CA GLU A 5 -8.59 4.30 -35.94
C GLU A 5 -7.91 5.40 -35.12
N GLU A 6 -8.07 5.34 -33.80
CA GLU A 6 -7.48 6.30 -32.87
C GLU A 6 -6.77 5.52 -31.75
N SER A 7 -5.55 5.92 -31.47
CA SER A 7 -4.73 5.37 -30.37
C SER A 7 -4.37 6.50 -29.40
N TYR A 8 -4.59 6.26 -28.12
CA TYR A 8 -4.27 7.19 -27.04
C TYR A 8 -3.69 6.47 -25.85
N THR A 9 -2.52 6.93 -25.37
CA THR A 9 -1.90 6.45 -24.14
C THR A 9 -2.01 7.52 -23.06
N PRO A 10 -2.77 7.29 -21.96
CA PRO A 10 -2.89 8.25 -20.88
C PRO A 10 -1.54 8.54 -20.19
N VAL A 11 -1.28 9.82 -19.91
CA VAL A 11 -0.09 10.25 -19.15
C VAL A 11 -0.17 9.76 -17.70
N VAL A 12 -1.35 9.80 -17.10
CA VAL A 12 -1.59 9.26 -15.75
C VAL A 12 -1.73 7.75 -15.83
N LYS A 13 -0.76 7.04 -15.27
CA LYS A 13 -0.67 5.57 -15.34
C LYS A 13 -1.74 4.86 -14.51
N TRP A 14 -2.14 5.44 -13.39
CA TRP A 14 -3.19 4.89 -12.54
C TRP A 14 -4.35 5.88 -12.43
N ARG A 15 -5.57 5.38 -12.71
CA ARG A 15 -6.79 6.19 -12.75
C ARG A 15 -7.90 5.38 -12.09
N GLU A 16 -8.34 5.82 -10.93
CA GLU A 16 -9.40 5.17 -10.18
C GLU A 16 -10.15 6.18 -9.32
N VAL A 17 -11.43 5.93 -9.11
CA VAL A 17 -12.29 6.73 -8.24
C VAL A 17 -13.15 5.81 -7.37
N TYR A 18 -13.50 6.29 -6.18
CA TYR A 18 -14.21 5.53 -5.16
C TYR A 18 -15.73 5.70 -5.23
N TYR A 19 -16.33 5.31 -6.36
CA TYR A 19 -17.79 5.26 -6.50
C TYR A 19 -18.23 3.87 -6.88
N TYR A 20 -19.28 3.36 -6.22
CA TYR A 20 -19.80 2.02 -6.47
C TYR A 20 -20.23 1.78 -7.91
N ASP A 21 -20.83 2.77 -8.57
CA ASP A 21 -21.25 2.69 -9.97
C ASP A 21 -20.08 2.43 -10.92
N LEU A 22 -18.86 2.79 -10.51
CA LEU A 22 -17.65 2.58 -11.30
C LEU A 22 -17.00 1.21 -11.09
N CYS A 23 -17.64 0.36 -10.27
CA CYS A 23 -17.34 -1.07 -10.22
C CYS A 23 -17.83 -1.80 -11.48
N ASP A 24 -18.77 -1.21 -12.22
CA ASP A 24 -19.21 -1.74 -13.50
C ASP A 24 -18.05 -1.66 -14.52
N PRO A 25 -17.62 -2.80 -15.10
CA PRO A 25 -16.48 -2.82 -16.00
C PRO A 25 -16.71 -2.06 -17.32
N VAL A 26 -17.96 -1.93 -17.75
CA VAL A 26 -18.30 -1.18 -18.96
C VAL A 26 -18.17 0.30 -18.71
N ILE A 27 -18.71 0.79 -17.61
CA ILE A 27 -18.61 2.20 -17.21
C ILE A 27 -17.15 2.56 -16.93
N ALA A 28 -16.43 1.72 -16.20
CA ALA A 28 -15.02 1.91 -15.93
C ALA A 28 -14.18 2.03 -17.22
N ALA A 29 -14.46 1.17 -18.21
CA ALA A 29 -13.78 1.22 -19.50
C ALA A 29 -14.11 2.50 -20.30
N GLN A 30 -15.39 2.91 -20.33
CA GLN A 30 -15.83 4.15 -20.98
C GLN A 30 -15.15 5.38 -20.39
N LEU A 31 -14.94 5.40 -19.06
CA LEU A 31 -14.25 6.45 -18.34
C LEU A 31 -12.72 6.29 -18.33
N LYS A 32 -12.19 5.29 -19.03
CA LYS A 32 -10.76 4.98 -19.12
C LYS A 32 -10.10 4.75 -17.74
N LEU A 33 -10.87 4.22 -16.78
CA LEU A 33 -10.35 3.82 -15.48
C LEU A 33 -9.61 2.48 -15.60
N ASN A 34 -8.54 2.32 -14.82
CA ASN A 34 -7.71 1.12 -14.87
C ASN A 34 -7.33 0.55 -13.50
N GLY A 35 -7.90 1.07 -12.44
CA GLY A 35 -7.68 0.58 -11.09
C GLY A 35 -8.51 -0.66 -10.75
N ASN A 36 -8.27 -1.22 -9.57
CA ASN A 36 -8.96 -2.42 -9.09
C ASN A 36 -9.48 -2.31 -7.65
N MET A 37 -9.44 -1.12 -7.09
CA MET A 37 -9.72 -0.87 -5.68
C MET A 37 -11.10 -1.29 -5.21
N LEU A 38 -12.12 -0.96 -5.99
CA LEU A 38 -13.51 -1.25 -5.64
C LEU A 38 -13.85 -2.75 -5.73
N ARG A 39 -12.87 -3.55 -6.06
CA ARG A 39 -12.96 -5.02 -6.10
C ARG A 39 -12.34 -5.67 -4.86
N LYS A 40 -12.15 -4.91 -3.81
CA LYS A 40 -11.70 -5.40 -2.50
C LYS A 40 -12.64 -6.52 -2.04
N GLY A 41 -12.08 -7.70 -1.79
CA GLY A 41 -12.85 -8.89 -1.42
C GLY A 41 -13.08 -9.90 -2.55
N LEU A 42 -12.73 -9.60 -3.80
CA LEU A 42 -12.66 -10.62 -4.83
C LEU A 42 -11.40 -11.46 -4.64
N THR A 43 -11.59 -12.77 -4.50
CA THR A 43 -10.49 -13.72 -4.44
C THR A 43 -10.01 -14.13 -5.84
N ALA A 44 -8.76 -14.59 -5.96
CA ALA A 44 -8.33 -15.25 -7.18
C ALA A 44 -9.19 -16.52 -7.42
N PRO A 45 -9.56 -16.87 -8.68
CA PRO A 45 -9.23 -16.19 -9.93
C PRO A 45 -10.16 -15.02 -10.31
N ASN A 46 -11.24 -14.81 -9.57
CA ASN A 46 -12.29 -13.83 -9.90
C ASN A 46 -11.76 -12.38 -9.94
N ARG A 47 -10.77 -12.10 -9.10
CA ARG A 47 -10.04 -10.83 -9.08
C ARG A 47 -9.50 -10.45 -10.48
N TRP A 48 -9.07 -11.43 -11.26
CA TRP A 48 -8.46 -11.27 -12.57
C TRP A 48 -9.45 -11.43 -13.72
N ALA A 49 -10.63 -12.02 -13.45
CA ALA A 49 -11.62 -12.37 -14.48
C ALA A 49 -12.41 -11.17 -15.02
N ILE A 50 -12.31 -10.00 -14.43
CA ILE A 50 -13.14 -8.85 -14.81
C ILE A 50 -12.58 -8.20 -16.09
N LYS A 51 -13.38 -8.19 -17.13
CA LYS A 51 -13.06 -7.60 -18.44
C LYS A 51 -13.16 -6.07 -18.39
N GLY A 52 -12.31 -5.40 -19.19
CA GLY A 52 -12.36 -3.95 -19.45
C GLY A 52 -11.66 -3.07 -18.41
N GLY A 53 -10.95 -2.06 -18.88
CA GLY A 53 -10.39 -0.95 -18.09
C GLY A 53 -9.25 -1.28 -17.13
N ARG A 54 -8.86 -2.54 -17.03
CA ARG A 54 -7.96 -2.99 -15.97
C ARG A 54 -6.54 -3.19 -16.46
N HIS A 55 -5.65 -2.30 -16.06
CA HIS A 55 -4.24 -2.31 -16.44
C HIS A 55 -3.30 -2.02 -15.26
N ALA A 56 -3.83 -1.96 -14.04
CA ALA A 56 -3.07 -1.77 -12.82
C ALA A 56 -3.66 -2.62 -11.69
N ASP A 57 -2.81 -3.10 -10.81
CA ASP A 57 -3.20 -3.87 -9.64
C ASP A 57 -2.48 -3.36 -8.38
N TRP A 58 -3.16 -3.44 -7.24
CA TRP A 58 -2.57 -3.15 -5.95
C TRP A 58 -2.43 -4.45 -5.15
N GLY A 59 -1.21 -4.82 -4.85
CA GLY A 59 -0.91 -5.91 -3.93
C GLY A 59 -1.20 -5.51 -2.50
N LEU A 60 -0.72 -4.33 -2.09
CA LEU A 60 -1.12 -3.63 -0.87
C LEU A 60 -1.71 -2.28 -1.23
N TRP A 61 -2.77 -1.89 -0.54
CA TRP A 61 -3.40 -0.57 -0.66
C TRP A 61 -3.04 0.35 0.51
N CYS A 62 -3.90 1.28 0.90
CA CYS A 62 -3.69 2.19 2.01
C CYS A 62 -3.70 1.47 3.38
N HIS A 63 -3.16 2.13 4.41
CA HIS A 63 -3.13 1.67 5.81
C HIS A 63 -2.45 0.31 5.99
N SER A 64 -1.30 0.14 5.32
CA SER A 64 -0.64 -1.15 5.12
C SER A 64 0.57 -1.40 6.02
N LEU A 65 0.90 -0.51 6.96
CA LEU A 65 2.04 -0.73 7.87
C LEU A 65 1.92 -2.06 8.64
N TYR A 66 0.70 -2.44 9.04
CA TYR A 66 0.49 -3.69 9.75
C TYR A 66 0.43 -4.94 8.85
N ASP A 67 0.36 -4.75 7.54
CA ASP A 67 0.55 -5.84 6.58
C ASP A 67 2.03 -6.19 6.41
N VAL A 68 2.91 -5.22 6.56
CA VAL A 68 4.37 -5.41 6.44
C VAL A 68 5.07 -5.63 7.78
N VAL A 69 4.50 -5.14 8.89
CA VAL A 69 4.96 -5.40 10.26
C VAL A 69 3.79 -5.90 11.10
N SER A 70 3.72 -7.21 11.30
CA SER A 70 2.57 -7.84 11.97
C SER A 70 2.34 -7.31 13.38
N PRO A 71 1.09 -6.95 13.76
CA PRO A 71 0.73 -6.63 15.13
C PRO A 71 1.11 -7.69 16.17
N SER A 72 1.18 -8.97 15.77
CA SER A 72 1.58 -10.06 16.66
C SER A 72 3.02 -9.97 17.18
N LEU A 73 3.85 -9.13 16.56
CA LEU A 73 5.20 -8.87 17.03
C LEU A 73 5.24 -8.02 18.31
N TYR A 74 4.13 -7.41 18.70
CA TYR A 74 4.10 -6.56 19.89
C TYR A 74 4.53 -7.29 21.18
N ASP A 75 4.15 -8.54 21.33
CA ASP A 75 4.46 -9.32 22.53
C ASP A 75 5.97 -9.62 22.68
N THR A 76 6.70 -9.66 21.57
CA THR A 76 8.14 -9.96 21.52
C THR A 76 9.00 -8.74 21.19
N HIS A 77 8.46 -7.77 20.47
CA HIS A 77 9.13 -6.57 19.96
C HIS A 77 8.24 -5.32 20.14
N PRO A 78 7.90 -4.94 21.38
CA PRO A 78 7.10 -3.75 21.62
C PRO A 78 7.76 -2.46 21.09
N GLU A 79 9.09 -2.44 20.97
CA GLU A 79 9.89 -1.32 20.45
C GLU A 79 9.62 -1.02 18.95
N TYR A 80 8.99 -1.93 18.22
CA TYR A 80 8.58 -1.68 16.83
C TYR A 80 7.34 -0.80 16.71
N PHE A 81 6.59 -0.65 17.78
CA PHE A 81 5.32 0.08 17.82
C PHE A 81 5.47 1.44 18.48
N SER A 82 4.55 2.35 18.18
CA SER A 82 4.59 3.71 18.67
C SER A 82 4.73 3.77 20.19
N GLU A 83 5.60 4.67 20.65
CA GLU A 83 5.64 5.12 22.03
C GLU A 83 4.85 6.42 22.14
N ILE A 84 3.90 6.46 23.07
CA ILE A 84 3.09 7.64 23.38
C ILE A 84 3.17 7.84 24.89
N GLU A 85 3.54 9.05 25.33
CA GLU A 85 3.72 9.39 26.75
C GLU A 85 4.63 8.39 27.49
N GLY A 86 5.72 7.97 26.84
CA GLY A 86 6.71 7.06 27.43
C GLY A 86 6.27 5.59 27.50
N LYS A 87 5.16 5.22 26.87
CA LYS A 87 4.65 3.84 26.85
C LYS A 87 4.53 3.34 25.43
N ARG A 88 4.99 2.11 25.17
CA ARG A 88 4.73 1.40 23.91
C ARG A 88 3.26 1.02 23.84
N ILE A 89 2.61 1.39 22.76
CA ILE A 89 1.16 1.21 22.59
C ILE A 89 0.89 -0.06 21.80
N GLN A 90 0.03 -0.91 22.36
CA GLN A 90 -0.43 -2.11 21.67
C GLN A 90 -1.11 -1.73 20.35
N PRO A 91 -0.74 -2.38 19.22
CA PRO A 91 -1.30 -2.06 17.93
C PRO A 91 -2.81 -2.34 17.89
N ARG A 92 -3.53 -1.39 17.32
CA ARG A 92 -4.96 -1.48 17.07
C ARG A 92 -5.19 -1.15 15.59
N SER A 93 -6.26 -1.64 15.02
CA SER A 93 -6.64 -1.38 13.62
C SER A 93 -6.77 0.11 13.31
N GLU A 94 -7.10 0.91 14.33
CA GLU A 94 -7.27 2.35 14.20
C GLU A 94 -6.42 3.08 15.25
N GLY A 95 -5.69 4.10 14.83
CA GLY A 95 -5.10 5.09 15.72
C GLY A 95 -3.71 4.80 16.30
N THR A 96 -3.02 3.72 15.89
CA THR A 96 -1.63 3.50 16.31
C THR A 96 -0.72 3.32 15.08
N GLN A 97 0.54 3.72 15.24
CA GLN A 97 1.55 3.63 14.18
C GLN A 97 2.73 2.75 14.61
N LEU A 98 3.74 2.65 13.77
CA LEU A 98 5.02 2.03 14.09
C LEU A 98 6.02 3.07 14.59
N CYS A 99 7.09 2.62 15.23
CA CYS A 99 8.25 3.42 15.57
C CYS A 99 9.19 3.49 14.35
N LEU A 100 8.89 4.36 13.39
CA LEU A 100 9.51 4.40 12.07
C LEU A 100 11.02 4.69 12.07
N THR A 101 11.57 5.12 13.20
CA THR A 101 13.03 5.30 13.39
C THR A 101 13.71 4.07 13.96
N ASN A 102 12.97 3.00 14.26
CA ASN A 102 13.58 1.75 14.69
C ASN A 102 14.35 1.13 13.52
N PRO A 103 15.67 0.86 13.68
CA PRO A 103 16.53 0.43 12.56
C PRO A 103 16.23 -0.97 12.03
N GLU A 104 15.50 -1.80 12.76
CA GLU A 104 15.15 -3.16 12.33
C GLU A 104 13.87 -3.21 11.48
N LEU A 105 13.00 -2.19 11.62
CA LEU A 105 11.72 -2.19 10.91
C LEU A 105 11.83 -2.23 9.38
N PRO A 106 12.75 -1.52 8.72
CA PRO A 106 12.89 -1.62 7.26
C PRO A 106 13.16 -3.05 6.80
N TYR A 107 14.00 -3.81 7.52
CA TYR A 107 14.30 -5.22 7.20
C TYR A 107 13.08 -6.12 7.35
N HIS A 108 12.29 -5.92 8.42
CA HIS A 108 11.04 -6.65 8.61
C HIS A 108 10.03 -6.35 7.51
N ALA A 109 9.86 -5.08 7.17
CA ALA A 109 8.96 -4.65 6.12
C ALA A 109 9.37 -5.19 4.74
N ILE A 110 10.67 -5.12 4.40
CA ILE A 110 11.23 -5.65 3.15
C ILE A 110 10.96 -7.16 3.05
N ASN A 111 11.28 -7.93 4.10
CA ASN A 111 11.08 -9.38 4.10
C ASN A 111 9.59 -9.76 3.98
N SER A 112 8.71 -9.01 4.62
CA SER A 112 7.27 -9.24 4.52
C SER A 112 6.75 -8.89 3.14
N LEU A 113 7.17 -7.76 2.59
CA LEU A 113 6.78 -7.31 1.26
C LEU A 113 7.26 -8.27 0.18
N ASN A 114 8.50 -8.77 0.26
CA ASN A 114 9.02 -9.80 -0.63
C ASN A 114 8.15 -11.06 -0.64
N ARG A 115 7.74 -11.54 0.54
CA ARG A 115 6.85 -12.70 0.65
C ARG A 115 5.48 -12.43 0.02
N LEU A 116 4.93 -11.24 0.23
CA LEU A 116 3.64 -10.84 -0.34
C LEU A 116 3.71 -10.73 -1.86
N ILE A 117 4.80 -10.16 -2.39
CA ILE A 117 5.05 -10.05 -3.84
C ILE A 117 5.14 -11.44 -4.46
N GLN A 118 5.98 -12.32 -3.91
CA GLN A 118 6.14 -13.70 -4.40
C GLN A 118 4.82 -14.48 -4.38
N LYS A 119 4.05 -14.36 -3.29
CA LYS A 119 2.74 -14.98 -3.20
C LYS A 119 1.79 -14.46 -4.28
N THR A 120 1.75 -13.16 -4.47
CA THR A 120 0.88 -12.54 -5.50
C THR A 120 1.30 -12.95 -6.90
N GLN A 121 2.60 -12.98 -7.20
CA GLN A 121 3.11 -13.42 -8.50
C GLN A 121 2.75 -14.87 -8.82
N ALA A 122 2.76 -15.75 -7.82
CA ALA A 122 2.34 -17.14 -8.01
C ALA A 122 0.84 -17.29 -8.34
N GLU A 123 0.02 -16.30 -7.99
CA GLU A 123 -1.41 -16.27 -8.23
C GLU A 123 -1.80 -15.52 -9.52
N VAL A 124 -0.87 -14.76 -10.11
CA VAL A 124 -1.13 -13.94 -11.31
C VAL A 124 -1.25 -14.81 -12.55
N PRO A 125 -2.35 -14.76 -13.29
CA PRO A 125 -2.47 -15.45 -14.57
C PRO A 125 -1.48 -14.88 -15.60
N VAL A 126 -0.99 -15.71 -16.52
CA VAL A 126 -0.01 -15.32 -17.55
C VAL A 126 -0.43 -14.06 -18.34
N TRP A 127 -1.73 -13.92 -18.65
CA TRP A 127 -2.24 -12.75 -19.36
C TRP A 127 -2.21 -11.45 -18.53
N ALA A 128 -2.12 -11.55 -17.21
CA ALA A 128 -2.08 -10.41 -16.29
C ALA A 128 -0.66 -10.04 -15.85
N ASP A 129 0.33 -10.79 -16.28
CA ASP A 129 1.74 -10.58 -15.91
C ASP A 129 2.29 -9.22 -16.40
N SER A 130 1.70 -8.66 -17.47
CA SER A 130 2.06 -7.34 -17.99
C SER A 130 1.38 -6.16 -17.26
N LEU A 131 0.50 -6.42 -16.29
CA LEU A 131 -0.17 -5.37 -15.54
C LEU A 131 0.82 -4.66 -14.60
N ALA A 132 0.66 -3.35 -14.47
CA ALA A 132 1.41 -2.60 -13.46
C ALA A 132 0.95 -3.01 -12.06
N HIS A 133 1.88 -3.45 -11.22
CA HIS A 133 1.61 -3.82 -9.84
C HIS A 133 2.15 -2.74 -8.90
N TYR A 134 1.32 -2.30 -7.98
CA TYR A 134 1.66 -1.29 -6.97
C TYR A 134 1.57 -1.88 -5.57
N TRP A 135 2.52 -1.48 -4.72
CA TRP A 135 2.61 -1.90 -3.34
C TRP A 135 2.71 -0.66 -2.46
N SER A 136 1.64 -0.31 -1.79
CA SER A 136 1.64 0.80 -0.87
C SER A 136 2.23 0.37 0.48
N VAL A 137 3.19 1.13 0.98
CA VAL A 137 3.60 1.08 2.38
C VAL A 137 3.19 2.40 2.99
N SER A 138 2.08 2.42 3.69
CA SER A 138 1.45 3.65 4.17
C SER A 138 0.96 3.54 5.59
N GLN A 139 0.96 4.68 6.28
CA GLN A 139 0.54 4.79 7.68
C GLN A 139 -0.86 4.20 7.91
N MET A 140 -1.10 3.75 9.13
CA MET A 140 -2.42 3.34 9.58
C MET A 140 -3.35 4.56 9.68
N ASP A 141 -4.64 4.34 9.62
CA ASP A 141 -5.64 5.40 9.77
C ASP A 141 -5.69 5.86 11.24
N GLY A 142 -5.10 7.01 11.52
CA GLY A 142 -5.07 7.56 12.88
C GLY A 142 -3.87 8.45 13.17
N ARG A 143 -3.87 9.04 14.38
CA ARG A 143 -2.90 10.04 14.83
C ARG A 143 -1.77 9.51 15.73
N GLY A 144 -1.75 8.21 16.03
CA GLY A 144 -0.86 7.61 17.02
C GLY A 144 0.62 7.52 16.60
N ASN A 145 1.19 8.60 16.07
CA ASN A 145 2.61 8.69 15.73
C ASN A 145 3.49 8.45 16.96
N CYS A 146 4.63 7.82 16.74
CA CYS A 146 5.58 7.55 17.81
C CYS A 146 6.19 8.86 18.34
N THR A 147 6.17 9.02 19.65
CA THR A 147 6.73 10.17 20.36
C THR A 147 8.03 9.84 21.11
N CYS A 148 8.71 8.73 20.79
CA CYS A 148 10.02 8.46 21.34
C CYS A 148 11.05 9.51 20.87
N GLN A 149 12.13 9.67 21.60
CA GLN A 149 13.12 10.72 21.34
C GLN A 149 13.66 10.69 19.90
N GLN A 150 13.89 9.51 19.32
CA GLN A 150 14.40 9.39 17.95
C GLN A 150 13.38 9.85 16.91
N CYS A 151 12.10 9.45 17.07
CA CYS A 151 11.04 9.89 16.18
C CYS A 151 10.83 11.41 16.28
N GLN A 152 10.77 11.96 17.50
CA GLN A 152 10.64 13.40 17.69
C GLN A 152 11.82 14.17 17.06
N THR A 153 13.05 13.67 17.18
CA THR A 153 14.21 14.30 16.56
C THR A 153 14.12 14.28 15.04
N SER A 154 13.68 13.15 14.46
CA SER A 154 13.47 13.03 13.01
C SER A 154 12.37 13.96 12.54
N ASP A 155 11.24 13.99 13.23
CA ASP A 155 10.09 14.84 12.89
C ASP A 155 10.42 16.32 12.95
N LEU A 156 11.20 16.75 13.95
CA LEU A 156 11.68 18.13 14.07
C LEU A 156 12.64 18.49 12.94
N HIS A 157 13.56 17.60 12.59
CA HIS A 157 14.49 17.80 11.48
C HIS A 157 13.76 17.96 10.14
N ASP A 158 12.73 17.15 9.91
CA ASP A 158 12.00 17.08 8.64
C ASP A 158 10.76 18.01 8.61
N GLY A 159 10.47 18.67 9.72
CA GLY A 159 9.34 19.58 9.89
C GLY A 159 7.99 18.88 10.15
N SER A 160 7.92 17.55 10.07
CA SER A 160 6.71 16.79 10.38
C SER A 160 6.95 15.27 10.45
N PRO A 161 6.02 14.49 11.05
CA PRO A 161 6.02 13.03 11.00
C PRO A 161 5.98 12.45 9.57
N SER A 162 5.48 13.22 8.60
CA SER A 162 5.47 12.81 7.19
C SER A 162 6.88 12.65 6.62
N GLY A 163 7.84 13.46 7.07
CA GLY A 163 9.24 13.33 6.68
C GLY A 163 9.84 12.00 7.17
N THR A 164 9.62 11.66 8.43
CA THR A 164 10.03 10.36 9.00
C THR A 164 9.38 9.19 8.25
N MET A 165 8.10 9.31 7.90
CA MET A 165 7.40 8.29 7.10
C MET A 165 8.01 8.15 5.70
N LEU A 166 8.32 9.24 5.02
CA LEU A 166 8.95 9.20 3.70
C LEU A 166 10.35 8.57 3.75
N LYS A 167 11.15 8.86 4.76
CA LYS A 167 12.45 8.21 4.95
C LYS A 167 12.30 6.69 5.10
N PHE A 168 11.36 6.25 5.92
CA PHE A 168 11.09 4.83 6.11
C PHE A 168 10.65 4.14 4.81
N VAL A 169 9.72 4.75 4.07
CA VAL A 169 9.25 4.22 2.78
C VAL A 169 10.37 4.18 1.75
N ASN A 170 11.20 5.23 1.68
CA ASN A 170 12.32 5.28 0.74
C ASN A 170 13.35 4.18 1.02
N GLN A 171 13.68 3.91 2.30
CA GLN A 171 14.56 2.79 2.67
C GLN A 171 14.03 1.44 2.18
N ILE A 172 12.72 1.24 2.21
CA ILE A 172 12.10 0.03 1.68
C ILE A 172 12.14 0.05 0.16
N ALA A 173 11.78 1.16 -0.48
CA ALA A 173 11.69 1.29 -1.93
C ALA A 173 13.06 1.15 -2.63
N GLU A 174 14.14 1.57 -2.00
CA GLU A 174 15.51 1.42 -2.51
C GLU A 174 15.95 -0.05 -2.63
N HIS A 175 15.26 -0.97 -1.96
CA HIS A 175 15.54 -2.39 -2.02
C HIS A 175 14.92 -3.05 -3.28
N PHE A 176 13.82 -2.50 -3.81
CA PHE A 176 13.06 -3.05 -4.93
C PHE A 176 13.31 -2.30 -6.25
#